data_b09a61d0e6f10a765a40273ff9ec21d8
#
_entry.id   b09a61d0e6f10a765a40273ff9ec21d8
#
_cell.length_a   1.000
_cell.length_b   1.000
_cell.length_c   1.000
_cell.angle_alpha   90.00
_cell.angle_beta   90.00
_cell.angle_gamma   90.00
#
_symmetry.space_group_name_H-M   'P 1'
#
loop_
_entity.id
_entity.type
_entity.pdbx_description
1 polymer ?
#
loop_
_entity_poly.entity_id
_entity_poly.type
_entity_poly.pdbx_seq_one_letter_code
_entity_poly.pdbx_strand_id
1 'polypeptide(L)'
;MLILNEENVYTVNYVMQDAGESEWTVLPNYAQRVKSGYSESELKKPNAAVTPETKNVDGVTYQFDGWYKDKACTQKANFDGTITQNTTYYAHYVPQSGSLSVSKSVTGSAANVDQSFTVELRCEDLTGKTFAAEGVTNSVAFNDQGVATVQLKHGQSVTLTEVPAGSQVAVRETGLSGNARTFSTVSINNGAAETVATDGQTATKPKTVTIAPNQTQTLAFTNSAEAVSATGVSLDAGPMAGLFAVAAAGAGALAASGYKRRKREQGAWKE
;
A
#
# COMPACT_ATOMS: atom_id res chain seq x y z
N MET A 1 -56.10 47.52 13.32
CA MET A 1 -55.47 46.90 12.14
C MET A 1 -54.29 46.07 12.66
N LEU A 2 -54.50 44.78 12.81
CA LEU A 2 -53.41 43.88 13.25
C LEU A 2 -52.48 43.71 12.03
N ILE A 3 -51.29 44.24 12.11
CA ILE A 3 -50.21 43.93 11.17
C ILE A 3 -49.78 42.51 11.51
N LEU A 4 -50.23 41.53 10.74
CA LEU A 4 -49.64 40.19 10.78
C LEU A 4 -48.21 40.35 10.29
N ASN A 5 -47.30 40.28 11.22
CA ASN A 5 -45.87 40.19 10.90
C ASN A 5 -45.67 38.84 10.19
N GLU A 6 -45.56 38.81 8.85
CA GLU A 6 -45.21 37.62 8.13
C GLU A 6 -43.80 37.21 8.61
N GLU A 7 -43.74 36.19 9.45
CA GLU A 7 -42.45 35.62 9.84
C GLU A 7 -41.72 35.14 8.60
N ASN A 8 -40.55 35.67 8.32
CA ASN A 8 -39.71 35.22 7.22
C ASN A 8 -39.38 33.72 7.37
N VAL A 9 -39.74 32.92 6.39
CA VAL A 9 -39.48 31.51 6.34
C VAL A 9 -38.41 31.25 5.28
N TYR A 10 -37.36 30.54 5.67
CA TYR A 10 -36.23 30.22 4.82
C TYR A 10 -36.18 28.74 4.53
N THR A 11 -35.63 28.39 3.35
CA THR A 11 -35.39 27.01 2.93
C THR A 11 -33.96 26.64 3.30
N VAL A 12 -33.81 25.48 3.94
CA VAL A 12 -32.51 24.84 4.19
C VAL A 12 -32.42 23.57 3.39
N ASN A 13 -31.42 23.47 2.55
CA ASN A 13 -31.13 22.29 1.72
C ASN A 13 -29.81 21.65 2.14
N TYR A 14 -29.74 20.34 1.98
CA TYR A 14 -28.51 19.57 1.98
C TYR A 14 -28.31 19.01 0.59
N VAL A 15 -27.11 19.17 0.05
CA VAL A 15 -26.77 18.70 -1.30
C VAL A 15 -25.52 17.81 -1.23
N MET A 16 -25.49 16.81 -2.07
CA MET A 16 -24.36 15.90 -2.21
C MET A 16 -23.98 15.81 -3.69
N GLN A 17 -22.72 15.66 -3.95
CA GLN A 17 -22.19 15.39 -5.28
C GLN A 17 -21.84 13.91 -5.35
N ASP A 18 -22.35 13.22 -6.36
CA ASP A 18 -21.87 11.89 -6.68
C ASP A 18 -20.47 12.02 -7.31
N ALA A 19 -19.62 11.08 -7.00
CA ALA A 19 -18.23 11.18 -7.39
C ALA A 19 -18.08 11.06 -8.91
N GLY A 20 -17.23 11.91 -9.47
CA GLY A 20 -17.05 12.05 -10.92
C GLY A 20 -18.07 12.98 -11.57
N GLU A 21 -19.13 13.40 -10.83
CA GLU A 21 -20.12 14.33 -11.36
C GLU A 21 -19.84 15.79 -10.93
N SER A 22 -20.17 16.73 -11.81
CA SER A 22 -20.02 18.16 -11.53
C SER A 22 -21.26 18.77 -10.86
N GLU A 23 -22.36 18.02 -10.80
CA GLU A 23 -23.64 18.51 -10.33
C GLU A 23 -23.93 18.12 -8.88
N TRP A 24 -24.57 19.05 -8.17
CA TRP A 24 -24.99 18.86 -6.80
C TRP A 24 -26.46 18.47 -6.73
N THR A 25 -26.73 17.32 -6.13
CA THR A 25 -28.08 16.78 -5.96
C THR A 25 -28.63 17.11 -4.60
N VAL A 26 -29.84 17.69 -4.55
CA VAL A 26 -30.54 17.96 -3.28
C VAL A 26 -30.99 16.66 -2.63
N LEU A 27 -30.80 16.55 -1.32
CA LEU A 27 -31.32 15.46 -0.50
C LEU A 27 -32.75 15.79 -0.03
N PRO A 28 -33.83 15.39 -0.74
CA PRO A 28 -35.17 15.94 -0.54
C PRO A 28 -35.74 15.62 0.82
N ASN A 29 -35.40 14.49 1.43
CA ASN A 29 -35.85 14.08 2.76
C ASN A 29 -35.26 14.93 3.90
N TYR A 30 -34.31 15.78 3.60
CA TYR A 30 -33.60 16.66 4.54
C TYR A 30 -33.80 18.15 4.20
N ALA A 31 -34.50 18.45 3.12
CA ALA A 31 -34.92 19.83 2.84
C ALA A 31 -35.93 20.28 3.91
N GLN A 32 -35.73 21.47 4.48
CA GLN A 32 -36.52 21.99 5.59
C GLN A 32 -36.93 23.45 5.33
N ARG A 33 -38.08 23.81 5.83
CA ARG A 33 -38.50 25.20 5.88
C ARG A 33 -38.57 25.65 7.36
N VAL A 34 -37.81 26.67 7.72
CA VAL A 34 -37.66 27.15 9.09
C VAL A 34 -37.89 28.64 9.16
N LYS A 35 -38.32 29.12 10.34
CA LYS A 35 -38.51 30.54 10.59
C LYS A 35 -37.15 31.26 10.72
N SER A 36 -37.15 32.55 10.46
CA SER A 36 -35.98 33.40 10.73
C SER A 36 -35.53 33.24 12.18
N GLY A 37 -34.23 33.09 12.39
CA GLY A 37 -33.66 32.91 13.74
C GLY A 37 -33.66 31.43 14.23
N TYR A 38 -34.12 30.48 13.41
CA TYR A 38 -34.06 29.06 13.77
C TYR A 38 -32.61 28.61 13.96
N SER A 39 -32.34 27.87 15.04
CA SER A 39 -30.99 27.41 15.37
C SER A 39 -30.49 26.37 14.38
N GLU A 40 -29.29 26.53 13.83
CA GLU A 40 -28.62 25.53 12.98
C GLU A 40 -28.41 24.19 13.71
N SER A 41 -28.26 24.21 15.05
CA SER A 41 -28.07 22.99 15.86
C SER A 41 -29.30 22.09 15.86
N GLU A 42 -30.50 22.63 15.68
CA GLU A 42 -31.79 21.92 15.69
C GLU A 42 -32.17 21.38 14.28
N LEU A 43 -31.43 21.71 13.25
CA LEU A 43 -31.68 21.21 11.89
C LEU A 43 -31.62 19.69 11.85
N LYS A 44 -32.57 19.07 11.15
CA LYS A 44 -32.51 17.65 10.80
C LYS A 44 -31.40 17.44 9.76
N LYS A 45 -30.31 16.86 10.17
CA LYS A 45 -29.13 16.60 9.30
C LYS A 45 -29.21 15.20 8.66
N PRO A 46 -28.66 15.01 7.43
CA PRO A 46 -28.50 13.70 6.86
C PRO A 46 -27.65 12.79 7.77
N ASN A 47 -28.05 11.54 7.85
CA ASN A 47 -27.37 10.54 8.67
C ASN A 47 -26.41 9.67 7.81
N ALA A 48 -25.66 8.78 8.44
CA ALA A 48 -24.69 7.91 7.78
C ALA A 48 -25.27 6.98 6.71
N ALA A 49 -26.59 6.73 6.71
CA ALA A 49 -27.23 5.95 5.63
C ALA A 49 -27.29 6.73 4.31
N VAL A 50 -27.29 8.07 4.37
CA VAL A 50 -27.34 8.95 3.21
C VAL A 50 -25.98 9.57 2.91
N THR A 51 -25.23 9.89 3.95
CA THR A 51 -23.85 10.39 3.87
C THR A 51 -22.94 9.40 4.61
N PRO A 52 -22.57 8.28 3.98
CA PRO A 52 -21.70 7.29 4.61
C PRO A 52 -20.34 7.91 4.97
N GLU A 53 -19.75 7.41 6.03
CA GLU A 53 -18.44 7.88 6.52
C GLU A 53 -17.35 7.76 5.44
N THR A 54 -17.44 6.68 4.65
CA THR A 54 -16.55 6.47 3.50
C THR A 54 -17.35 6.05 2.26
N LYS A 55 -16.85 6.41 1.09
CA LYS A 55 -17.34 5.88 -0.19
C LYS A 55 -16.18 5.57 -1.12
N ASN A 56 -16.30 4.51 -1.93
CA ASN A 56 -15.34 4.17 -2.96
C ASN A 56 -15.87 4.61 -4.31
N VAL A 57 -15.01 5.27 -5.09
CA VAL A 57 -15.32 5.77 -6.40
C VAL A 57 -14.13 5.56 -7.31
N ASP A 58 -14.32 4.83 -8.39
CA ASP A 58 -13.27 4.50 -9.36
C ASP A 58 -11.98 3.99 -8.67
N GLY A 59 -12.14 3.13 -7.67
CA GLY A 59 -11.03 2.57 -6.91
C GLY A 59 -10.43 3.47 -5.83
N VAL A 60 -10.85 4.73 -5.72
CA VAL A 60 -10.38 5.67 -4.69
C VAL A 60 -11.36 5.72 -3.52
N THR A 61 -10.83 5.58 -2.31
CA THR A 61 -11.62 5.73 -1.09
C THR A 61 -11.67 7.19 -0.66
N TYR A 62 -12.89 7.71 -0.48
CA TYR A 62 -13.16 9.06 0.01
C TYR A 62 -13.74 9.00 1.43
N GLN A 63 -13.30 9.90 2.28
CA GLN A 63 -13.80 10.10 3.64
C GLN A 63 -14.74 11.30 3.67
N PHE A 64 -15.89 11.17 4.33
CA PHE A 64 -16.76 12.31 4.61
C PHE A 64 -16.07 13.28 5.60
N ASP A 65 -15.78 14.49 5.12
CA ASP A 65 -15.11 15.51 5.92
C ASP A 65 -16.09 16.44 6.63
N GLY A 66 -17.35 16.42 6.21
CA GLY A 66 -18.39 17.24 6.84
C GLY A 66 -19.23 18.03 5.86
N TRP A 67 -20.03 18.93 6.41
CA TRP A 67 -20.89 19.86 5.69
C TRP A 67 -20.24 21.24 5.57
N TYR A 68 -20.42 21.89 4.43
CA TYR A 68 -19.85 23.18 4.12
C TYR A 68 -20.96 24.18 3.74
N LYS A 69 -20.73 25.48 4.01
CA LYS A 69 -21.67 26.56 3.71
C LYS A 69 -21.53 27.11 2.29
N ASP A 70 -20.53 26.68 1.56
CA ASP A 70 -20.24 27.12 0.19
C ASP A 70 -19.93 25.93 -0.74
N LYS A 71 -20.22 26.10 -2.03
CA LYS A 71 -20.03 25.08 -3.07
C LYS A 71 -18.55 24.70 -3.28
N ALA A 72 -17.62 25.62 -2.96
CA ALA A 72 -16.17 25.36 -3.06
C ALA A 72 -15.62 24.60 -1.83
N CYS A 73 -16.46 24.29 -0.84
CA CYS A 73 -16.10 23.60 0.39
C CYS A 73 -14.93 24.27 1.13
N THR A 74 -14.96 25.60 1.24
CA THR A 74 -13.94 26.39 1.96
C THR A 74 -14.39 26.79 3.36
N GLN A 75 -15.73 26.84 3.62
CA GLN A 75 -16.34 27.24 4.88
C GLN A 75 -17.07 26.08 5.53
N LYS A 76 -16.40 25.38 6.45
CA LYS A 76 -16.99 24.24 7.18
C LYS A 76 -18.15 24.70 8.05
N ALA A 77 -19.26 23.98 8.04
CA ALA A 77 -20.44 24.27 8.85
C ALA A 77 -20.27 23.68 10.25
N ASN A 78 -20.22 24.56 11.27
CA ASN A 78 -20.19 24.15 12.68
C ASN A 78 -21.60 23.97 13.27
N PHE A 79 -22.64 24.43 12.55
CA PHE A 79 -24.04 24.39 12.99
C PHE A 79 -24.29 25.12 14.35
N ASP A 80 -23.59 26.21 14.57
CA ASP A 80 -23.64 27.01 15.78
C ASP A 80 -24.33 28.39 15.61
N GLY A 81 -24.80 28.63 14.38
CA GLY A 81 -25.48 29.87 14.02
C GLY A 81 -27.01 29.78 14.02
N THR A 82 -27.62 30.76 13.37
CA THR A 82 -29.08 30.83 13.13
C THR A 82 -29.37 31.06 11.66
N ILE A 83 -30.49 30.54 11.19
CA ILE A 83 -30.96 30.69 9.81
C ILE A 83 -31.62 32.04 9.64
N THR A 84 -31.02 32.91 8.82
CA THR A 84 -31.52 34.26 8.50
C THR A 84 -31.77 34.48 7.02
N GLN A 85 -31.48 33.46 6.20
CA GLN A 85 -31.65 33.44 4.75
C GLN A 85 -31.77 31.99 4.24
N ASN A 86 -32.12 31.81 2.96
CA ASN A 86 -32.06 30.50 2.32
C ASN A 86 -30.62 29.97 2.38
N THR A 87 -30.46 28.77 2.92
CA THR A 87 -29.15 28.16 3.20
C THR A 87 -29.03 26.81 2.51
N THR A 88 -27.86 26.54 1.95
CA THR A 88 -27.53 25.23 1.38
C THR A 88 -26.24 24.73 2.02
N TYR A 89 -26.27 23.50 2.52
CA TYR A 89 -25.09 22.79 3.03
C TYR A 89 -24.61 21.77 2.01
N TYR A 90 -23.33 21.76 1.73
CA TYR A 90 -22.64 20.94 0.75
C TYR A 90 -21.87 19.82 1.44
N ALA A 91 -22.14 18.56 1.09
CA ALA A 91 -21.38 17.42 1.61
C ALA A 91 -19.98 17.40 0.99
N HIS A 92 -18.96 17.42 1.80
CA HIS A 92 -17.57 17.34 1.34
C HIS A 92 -16.96 15.98 1.63
N TYR A 93 -16.39 15.36 0.59
CA TYR A 93 -15.65 14.12 0.66
C TYR A 93 -14.22 14.37 0.18
N VAL A 94 -13.25 13.96 1.00
CA VAL A 94 -11.83 14.07 0.67
C VAL A 94 -11.27 12.71 0.30
N PRO A 95 -10.44 12.60 -0.76
CA PRO A 95 -9.79 11.34 -1.08
C PRO A 95 -8.87 10.95 0.07
N GLN A 96 -8.93 9.69 0.49
CA GLN A 96 -7.98 9.15 1.42
C GLN A 96 -6.72 8.70 0.71
N SER A 97 -5.60 8.80 1.37
CA SER A 97 -4.30 8.36 0.87
C SER A 97 -3.57 7.49 1.89
N GLY A 98 -2.61 6.75 1.40
CA GLY A 98 -1.63 6.01 2.19
C GLY A 98 -0.26 6.15 1.56
N SER A 99 0.66 5.29 1.94
CA SER A 99 2.03 5.28 1.42
C SER A 99 2.42 3.90 0.91
N LEU A 100 3.35 3.87 -0.04
CA LEU A 100 3.97 2.65 -0.56
C LEU A 100 5.47 2.72 -0.37
N SER A 101 6.03 1.82 0.42
CA SER A 101 7.47 1.70 0.65
C SER A 101 8.02 0.45 -0.01
N VAL A 102 9.05 0.60 -0.82
CA VAL A 102 9.78 -0.53 -1.42
C VAL A 102 11.25 -0.45 -1.00
N SER A 103 11.76 -1.55 -0.47
CA SER A 103 13.15 -1.66 -0.04
C SER A 103 13.88 -2.80 -0.73
N LYS A 104 15.21 -2.69 -0.78
CA LYS A 104 16.10 -3.65 -1.43
C LYS A 104 17.19 -4.16 -0.52
N SER A 105 17.36 -5.49 -0.50
CA SER A 105 18.47 -6.18 0.14
C SER A 105 19.13 -7.15 -0.85
N VAL A 106 20.44 -7.35 -0.70
CA VAL A 106 21.20 -8.38 -1.45
C VAL A 106 22.01 -9.20 -0.44
N THR A 107 21.97 -10.53 -0.59
CA THR A 107 22.64 -11.49 0.29
C THR A 107 23.36 -12.56 -0.53
N GLY A 108 24.16 -13.41 0.11
CA GLY A 108 24.83 -14.55 -0.52
C GLY A 108 26.31 -14.31 -0.78
N SER A 109 27.01 -15.40 -1.16
CA SER A 109 28.48 -15.42 -1.31
C SER A 109 28.98 -14.62 -2.53
N ALA A 110 28.10 -14.38 -3.52
CA ALA A 110 28.36 -13.57 -4.71
C ALA A 110 27.57 -12.26 -4.71
N ALA A 111 27.08 -11.81 -3.56
CA ALA A 111 26.32 -10.59 -3.42
C ALA A 111 27.13 -9.37 -3.86
N ASN A 112 26.57 -8.58 -4.79
CA ASN A 112 27.12 -7.28 -5.17
C ASN A 112 26.20 -6.17 -4.61
N VAL A 113 26.62 -5.57 -3.51
CA VAL A 113 25.87 -4.53 -2.82
C VAL A 113 25.77 -3.22 -3.62
N ASP A 114 26.68 -3.02 -4.58
CA ASP A 114 26.70 -1.84 -5.46
C ASP A 114 25.85 -2.03 -6.71
N GLN A 115 25.36 -3.24 -6.96
CA GLN A 115 24.48 -3.51 -8.09
C GLN A 115 23.18 -2.73 -7.93
N SER A 116 22.76 -2.06 -9.00
CA SER A 116 21.47 -1.35 -9.08
C SER A 116 20.43 -2.27 -9.70
N PHE A 117 19.25 -2.29 -9.10
CA PHE A 117 18.08 -3.03 -9.55
C PHE A 117 16.95 -2.07 -9.87
N THR A 118 16.25 -2.30 -10.96
CA THR A 118 15.09 -1.51 -11.32
C THR A 118 13.86 -2.10 -10.65
N VAL A 119 13.21 -1.32 -9.81
CA VAL A 119 11.86 -1.59 -9.32
C VAL A 119 10.86 -0.91 -10.25
N GLU A 120 9.97 -1.68 -10.83
CA GLU A 120 8.86 -1.22 -11.66
C GLU A 120 7.58 -1.28 -10.84
N LEU A 121 6.87 -0.15 -10.80
CA LEU A 121 5.55 0.01 -10.19
C LEU A 121 4.53 0.19 -11.31
N ARG A 122 3.42 -0.53 -11.26
CA ARG A 122 2.36 -0.41 -12.25
C ARG A 122 1.01 -0.25 -11.58
N CYS A 123 0.28 0.80 -11.96
CA CYS A 123 -1.09 1.06 -11.54
C CYS A 123 -1.77 1.96 -12.58
N GLU A 124 -2.85 1.48 -13.19
CA GLU A 124 -3.56 2.22 -14.24
C GLU A 124 -4.22 3.48 -13.69
N ASP A 125 -4.73 3.43 -12.44
CA ASP A 125 -5.37 4.58 -11.77
C ASP A 125 -4.39 5.73 -11.46
N LEU A 126 -3.09 5.46 -11.53
CA LEU A 126 -2.03 6.46 -11.27
C LEU A 126 -1.39 7.02 -12.53
N THR A 127 -1.93 6.69 -13.71
CA THR A 127 -1.45 7.16 -15.02
C THR A 127 -1.27 8.68 -15.05
N GLY A 128 -0.08 9.14 -15.46
CA GLY A 128 0.27 10.55 -15.57
C GLY A 128 0.44 11.31 -14.25
N LYS A 129 0.29 10.63 -13.09
CA LYS A 129 0.43 11.27 -11.77
C LYS A 129 1.86 11.21 -11.27
N THR A 130 2.25 12.21 -10.49
CA THR A 130 3.53 12.29 -9.80
C THR A 130 3.28 12.37 -8.30
N PHE A 131 3.99 11.54 -7.55
CA PHE A 131 3.90 11.50 -6.08
C PHE A 131 5.20 11.98 -5.45
N ALA A 132 5.09 12.67 -4.32
CA ALA A 132 6.23 12.93 -3.47
C ALA A 132 6.80 11.60 -2.97
N ALA A 133 8.11 11.53 -2.83
CA ALA A 133 8.78 10.32 -2.37
C ALA A 133 9.95 10.65 -1.44
N GLU A 134 10.25 9.71 -0.56
CA GLU A 134 11.38 9.76 0.36
C GLU A 134 12.34 8.61 0.07
N GLY A 135 13.63 8.79 0.37
CA GLY A 135 14.67 7.79 0.17
C GLY A 135 15.59 8.14 -1.01
N VAL A 136 15.66 7.28 -2.03
CA VAL A 136 16.59 7.47 -3.16
C VAL A 136 16.19 8.57 -4.15
N THR A 137 14.94 9.02 -4.09
CA THR A 137 14.40 10.10 -4.92
C THR A 137 13.37 10.91 -4.14
N ASN A 138 13.12 12.15 -4.55
CA ASN A 138 12.14 13.04 -3.95
C ASN A 138 10.77 12.96 -4.62
N SER A 139 10.67 12.29 -5.77
CA SER A 139 9.41 12.09 -6.48
C SER A 139 9.45 10.85 -7.37
N VAL A 140 8.27 10.29 -7.62
CA VAL A 140 8.06 9.17 -8.54
C VAL A 140 6.90 9.51 -9.47
N ALA A 141 7.15 9.50 -10.78
CA ALA A 141 6.16 9.81 -11.80
C ALA A 141 5.73 8.54 -12.54
N PHE A 142 4.42 8.33 -12.66
CA PHE A 142 3.81 7.31 -13.49
C PHE A 142 3.60 7.87 -14.90
N ASN A 143 4.04 7.15 -15.91
CA ASN A 143 3.88 7.52 -17.31
C ASN A 143 2.45 7.31 -17.82
N ASP A 144 2.22 7.55 -19.12
CA ASP A 144 0.92 7.41 -19.79
C ASP A 144 0.40 5.95 -19.85
N GLN A 145 1.20 4.99 -19.39
CA GLN A 145 0.83 3.57 -19.31
C GLN A 145 0.66 3.12 -17.85
N GLY A 146 0.65 4.06 -16.90
CA GLY A 146 0.56 3.76 -15.47
C GLY A 146 1.79 3.05 -14.91
N VAL A 147 2.97 3.28 -15.48
CA VAL A 147 4.24 2.65 -15.07
C VAL A 147 5.19 3.69 -14.55
N ALA A 148 5.80 3.40 -13.39
CA ALA A 148 6.93 4.14 -12.84
C ALA A 148 8.10 3.21 -12.56
N THR A 149 9.32 3.72 -12.58
CA THR A 149 10.54 2.95 -12.28
C THR A 149 11.43 3.69 -11.30
N VAL A 150 12.04 2.94 -10.38
CA VAL A 150 13.02 3.46 -9.42
C VAL A 150 14.21 2.52 -9.38
N GLN A 151 15.42 3.07 -9.24
CA GLN A 151 16.66 2.31 -9.07
C GLN A 151 16.98 2.16 -7.59
N LEU A 152 17.15 0.91 -7.12
CA LEU A 152 17.53 0.61 -5.75
C LEU A 152 18.77 -0.28 -5.69
N LYS A 153 19.67 0.03 -4.75
CA LYS A 153 20.78 -0.83 -4.34
C LYS A 153 20.51 -1.47 -3.00
N HIS A 154 21.42 -2.35 -2.56
CA HIS A 154 21.37 -2.92 -1.22
C HIS A 154 21.23 -1.84 -0.14
N GLY A 155 20.33 -2.05 0.81
CA GLY A 155 20.06 -1.15 1.93
C GLY A 155 19.26 0.11 1.55
N GLN A 156 18.89 0.30 0.29
CA GLN A 156 18.10 1.45 -0.16
C GLN A 156 16.61 1.16 -0.16
N SER A 157 15.84 2.24 -0.05
CA SER A 157 14.38 2.24 -0.16
C SER A 157 13.84 3.48 -0.87
N VAL A 158 12.62 3.39 -1.31
CA VAL A 158 11.79 4.52 -1.76
C VAL A 158 10.42 4.39 -1.10
N THR A 159 9.88 5.50 -0.61
CA THR A 159 8.53 5.55 -0.04
C THR A 159 7.74 6.65 -0.77
N LEU A 160 6.73 6.25 -1.53
CA LEU A 160 5.76 7.16 -2.13
C LEU A 160 4.74 7.55 -1.06
N THR A 161 4.45 8.84 -0.94
CA THR A 161 3.46 9.38 -0.01
C THR A 161 2.24 9.89 -0.75
N GLU A 162 1.12 10.00 -0.05
CA GLU A 162 -0.16 10.51 -0.57
C GLU A 162 -0.71 9.73 -1.78
N VAL A 163 -0.39 8.44 -1.86
CA VAL A 163 -0.97 7.56 -2.89
C VAL A 163 -2.44 7.30 -2.55
N PRO A 164 -3.38 7.51 -3.49
CA PRO A 164 -4.81 7.31 -3.24
C PRO A 164 -5.11 5.94 -2.64
N ALA A 165 -5.88 5.91 -1.55
CA ALA A 165 -6.32 4.68 -0.92
C ALA A 165 -7.28 3.92 -1.83
N GLY A 166 -7.11 2.60 -1.91
CA GLY A 166 -7.80 1.73 -2.85
C GLY A 166 -6.98 1.40 -4.10
N SER A 167 -5.98 2.22 -4.47
CA SER A 167 -5.12 1.94 -5.62
C SER A 167 -4.43 0.59 -5.48
N GLN A 168 -4.47 -0.23 -6.53
CA GLN A 168 -3.78 -1.51 -6.61
C GLN A 168 -2.48 -1.36 -7.37
N VAL A 169 -1.35 -1.40 -6.65
CA VAL A 169 -0.03 -1.22 -7.25
C VAL A 169 0.66 -2.57 -7.37
N ALA A 170 0.92 -2.99 -8.61
CA ALA A 170 1.75 -4.16 -8.90
C ALA A 170 3.22 -3.72 -8.91
N VAL A 171 4.04 -4.42 -8.15
CA VAL A 171 5.47 -4.12 -7.99
C VAL A 171 6.29 -5.33 -8.40
N ARG A 172 7.29 -5.12 -9.23
CA ARG A 172 8.27 -6.14 -9.60
C ARG A 172 9.68 -5.56 -9.67
N GLU A 173 10.66 -6.41 -9.55
CA GLU A 173 12.06 -6.06 -9.74
C GLU A 173 12.55 -6.60 -11.09
N THR A 174 13.42 -5.86 -11.77
CA THR A 174 14.07 -6.25 -13.01
C THR A 174 15.59 -6.06 -12.87
N GLY A 175 16.35 -6.57 -13.84
CA GLY A 175 17.82 -6.47 -13.83
C GLY A 175 18.50 -7.53 -12.97
N LEU A 176 17.88 -8.71 -12.84
CA LEU A 176 18.40 -9.84 -12.05
C LEU A 176 19.56 -10.60 -12.73
N SER A 177 19.99 -10.19 -13.91
CA SER A 177 21.06 -10.87 -14.65
C SER A 177 22.43 -10.68 -14.00
N GLY A 178 23.20 -11.76 -13.90
CA GLY A 178 24.57 -11.75 -13.36
C GLY A 178 25.25 -13.10 -13.59
N ASN A 179 26.56 -13.19 -13.26
CA ASN A 179 27.36 -14.40 -13.36
C ASN A 179 27.20 -15.37 -12.15
N ALA A 180 26.27 -15.10 -11.29
CA ALA A 180 25.97 -15.91 -10.10
C ALA A 180 24.53 -16.42 -10.16
N ARG A 181 24.25 -17.52 -9.47
CA ARG A 181 22.89 -18.01 -9.29
C ARG A 181 22.13 -16.99 -8.41
N THR A 182 21.03 -16.46 -8.92
CA THR A 182 20.26 -15.43 -8.24
C THR A 182 18.83 -15.92 -7.97
N PHE A 183 18.40 -15.78 -6.74
CA PHE A 183 17.04 -16.05 -6.27
C PHE A 183 16.48 -14.80 -5.62
N SER A 184 15.23 -14.50 -5.87
CA SER A 184 14.58 -13.33 -5.28
C SER A 184 13.38 -13.73 -4.46
N THR A 185 13.26 -13.11 -3.31
CA THR A 185 12.08 -13.20 -2.44
C THR A 185 11.52 -11.80 -2.18
N VAL A 186 10.23 -11.73 -1.86
CA VAL A 186 9.58 -10.50 -1.38
C VAL A 186 8.80 -10.79 -0.11
N SER A 187 8.89 -9.90 0.86
CA SER A 187 8.03 -9.83 2.04
C SER A 187 7.09 -8.63 1.90
N ILE A 188 5.80 -8.84 2.16
CA ILE A 188 4.78 -7.80 2.11
C ILE A 188 4.33 -7.53 3.54
N ASN A 189 4.33 -6.26 3.96
CA ASN A 189 3.91 -5.81 5.29
C ASN A 189 4.53 -6.63 6.44
N ASN A 190 5.84 -6.89 6.34
CA ASN A 190 6.60 -7.72 7.26
C ASN A 190 6.09 -9.17 7.42
N GLY A 191 5.29 -9.65 6.47
CA GLY A 191 4.85 -11.04 6.40
C GLY A 191 5.96 -12.01 6.00
N ALA A 192 5.61 -13.28 5.82
CA ALA A 192 6.55 -14.29 5.34
C ALA A 192 7.10 -13.94 3.96
N ALA A 193 8.40 -14.19 3.74
CA ALA A 193 9.01 -13.99 2.44
C ALA A 193 8.56 -15.07 1.45
N GLU A 194 8.17 -14.65 0.24
CA GLU A 194 7.77 -15.51 -0.85
C GLU A 194 8.80 -15.46 -1.97
N THR A 195 9.09 -16.61 -2.59
CA THR A 195 9.95 -16.66 -3.78
C THR A 195 9.25 -16.06 -4.98
N VAL A 196 9.85 -15.07 -5.61
CA VAL A 196 9.31 -14.34 -6.76
C VAL A 196 10.17 -14.44 -8.02
N ALA A 197 11.42 -14.89 -7.88
CA ALA A 197 12.27 -15.25 -9.01
C ALA A 197 13.25 -16.37 -8.62
N THR A 198 13.56 -17.22 -9.59
CA THR A 198 14.54 -18.31 -9.47
C THR A 198 15.71 -18.07 -10.42
N ASP A 199 16.74 -18.90 -10.31
CA ASP A 199 17.93 -18.82 -11.15
C ASP A 199 17.59 -18.74 -12.66
N GLY A 200 18.30 -17.87 -13.38
CA GLY A 200 18.11 -17.63 -14.82
C GLY A 200 16.97 -16.67 -15.17
N GLN A 201 16.16 -16.21 -14.23
CA GLN A 201 15.15 -15.18 -14.47
C GLN A 201 15.76 -13.78 -14.41
N THR A 202 15.31 -12.88 -15.29
CA THR A 202 15.78 -11.49 -15.36
C THR A 202 14.86 -10.51 -14.65
N ALA A 203 13.67 -10.97 -14.24
CA ALA A 203 12.69 -10.19 -13.50
C ALA A 203 11.90 -11.05 -12.52
N THR A 204 11.40 -10.45 -11.45
CA THR A 204 10.50 -11.12 -10.50
C THR A 204 9.08 -11.22 -11.06
N LYS A 205 8.29 -12.17 -10.54
CA LYS A 205 6.84 -12.13 -10.69
C LYS A 205 6.31 -10.89 -9.94
N PRO A 206 5.39 -10.12 -10.54
CA PRO A 206 4.82 -8.95 -9.88
C PRO A 206 4.02 -9.35 -8.64
N LYS A 207 4.07 -8.51 -7.62
CA LYS A 207 3.24 -8.58 -6.42
C LYS A 207 2.38 -7.34 -6.33
N THR A 208 1.08 -7.52 -6.14
CA THR A 208 0.12 -6.43 -6.04
C THR A 208 -0.20 -6.17 -4.57
N VAL A 209 -0.17 -4.90 -4.17
CA VAL A 209 -0.66 -4.43 -2.88
C VAL A 209 -1.74 -3.39 -3.09
N THR A 210 -2.73 -3.38 -2.20
CA THR A 210 -3.76 -2.34 -2.17
C THR A 210 -3.36 -1.29 -1.14
N ILE A 211 -3.33 -0.03 -1.54
CA ILE A 211 -3.01 1.08 -0.64
C ILE A 211 -4.14 1.24 0.38
N ALA A 212 -3.82 1.05 1.64
CA ALA A 212 -4.76 1.25 2.73
C ALA A 212 -4.72 2.69 3.24
N PRO A 213 -5.88 3.26 3.66
CA PRO A 213 -5.94 4.64 4.15
C PRO A 213 -5.04 4.83 5.37
N ASN A 214 -4.28 5.93 5.38
CA ASN A 214 -3.40 6.33 6.49
C ASN A 214 -2.39 5.25 6.93
N GLN A 215 -2.05 4.31 6.02
CA GLN A 215 -1.08 3.25 6.28
C GLN A 215 0.00 3.22 5.21
N THR A 216 1.18 2.72 5.61
CA THR A 216 2.26 2.42 4.67
C THR A 216 2.23 0.93 4.33
N GLN A 217 2.04 0.62 3.05
CA GLN A 217 2.23 -0.73 2.53
C GLN A 217 3.73 -0.91 2.24
N THR A 218 4.32 -2.02 2.68
CA THR A 218 5.74 -2.28 2.52
C THR A 218 6.00 -3.52 1.67
N LEU A 219 6.95 -3.42 0.73
CA LEU A 219 7.50 -4.55 -0.01
C LEU A 219 9.02 -4.57 0.16
N ALA A 220 9.54 -5.64 0.74
CA ALA A 220 10.98 -5.82 0.94
C ALA A 220 11.49 -6.92 -0.02
N PHE A 221 12.20 -6.51 -1.07
CA PHE A 221 12.84 -7.44 -2.01
C PHE A 221 14.22 -7.84 -1.49
N THR A 222 14.47 -9.15 -1.44
CA THR A 222 15.79 -9.70 -1.10
C THR A 222 16.28 -10.60 -2.24
N ASN A 223 17.43 -10.27 -2.81
CA ASN A 223 18.11 -11.12 -3.78
C ASN A 223 19.24 -11.87 -3.09
N SER A 224 19.23 -13.19 -3.20
CA SER A 224 20.35 -14.05 -2.81
C SER A 224 21.16 -14.40 -4.06
N ALA A 225 22.42 -14.00 -4.10
CA ALA A 225 23.35 -14.30 -5.17
C ALA A 225 24.44 -15.25 -4.67
N GLU A 226 24.47 -16.48 -5.23
CA GLU A 226 25.43 -17.51 -4.81
C GLU A 226 26.47 -17.75 -5.91
N ALA A 227 27.74 -17.83 -5.50
CA ALA A 227 28.81 -18.17 -6.40
C ALA A 227 28.59 -19.59 -6.96
N VAL A 228 28.73 -19.76 -8.28
CA VAL A 228 28.75 -21.08 -8.89
C VAL A 228 30.10 -21.73 -8.63
N SER A 229 30.10 -22.95 -8.09
CA SER A 229 31.33 -23.68 -7.86
C SER A 229 32.03 -23.99 -9.20
N ALA A 230 33.32 -23.70 -9.29
CA ALA A 230 34.15 -24.06 -10.47
C ALA A 230 34.24 -25.57 -10.69
N THR A 231 33.83 -26.42 -9.76
CA THR A 231 33.86 -27.87 -9.83
C THR A 231 32.63 -28.49 -10.52
N GLY A 232 31.71 -27.68 -11.06
CA GLY A 232 30.52 -28.15 -11.77
C GLY A 232 29.48 -28.86 -10.89
N VAL A 233 29.66 -28.89 -9.58
CA VAL A 233 28.63 -29.35 -8.64
C VAL A 233 27.69 -28.17 -8.38
N SER A 234 26.59 -28.08 -9.14
CA SER A 234 25.50 -27.17 -8.81
C SER A 234 24.83 -27.72 -7.56
N LEU A 235 25.05 -27.02 -6.41
CA LEU A 235 24.19 -27.20 -5.26
C LEU A 235 22.83 -26.58 -5.66
N ASP A 236 21.86 -27.45 -5.91
CA ASP A 236 20.48 -27.03 -6.19
C ASP A 236 19.92 -26.42 -4.92
N ALA A 237 20.13 -25.11 -4.76
CA ALA A 237 19.60 -24.36 -3.65
C ALA A 237 18.11 -24.08 -3.89
N GLY A 238 17.30 -25.10 -3.68
CA GLY A 238 15.95 -24.91 -3.22
C GLY A 238 15.97 -24.03 -1.95
N PRO A 239 14.85 -23.48 -1.48
CA PRO A 239 14.85 -22.50 -0.40
C PRO A 239 15.77 -22.94 0.74
N MET A 240 16.83 -22.15 0.98
CA MET A 240 17.99 -22.48 1.82
C MET A 240 17.65 -22.94 3.25
N ALA A 241 16.44 -22.74 3.71
CA ALA A 241 15.93 -23.25 4.98
C ALA A 241 15.93 -24.80 5.08
N GLY A 242 15.93 -25.52 3.93
CA GLY A 242 15.96 -26.98 3.90
C GLY A 242 17.38 -27.57 3.88
N LEU A 243 18.38 -26.89 3.30
CA LEU A 243 19.71 -27.47 3.10
C LEU A 243 20.56 -27.53 4.37
N PHE A 244 20.43 -26.59 5.28
CA PHE A 244 21.14 -26.64 6.57
C PHE A 244 20.65 -27.80 7.47
N ALA A 245 19.37 -28.20 7.34
CA ALA A 245 18.83 -29.33 8.09
C ALA A 245 19.38 -30.67 7.57
N VAL A 246 19.65 -30.81 6.26
CA VAL A 246 20.19 -32.06 5.66
C VAL A 246 21.69 -32.19 5.91
N ALA A 247 22.48 -31.10 5.87
CA ALA A 247 23.90 -31.14 6.18
C ALA A 247 24.17 -31.46 7.67
N ALA A 248 23.34 -30.94 8.59
CA ALA A 248 23.45 -31.28 10.01
C ALA A 248 23.04 -32.73 10.30
N ALA A 249 22.04 -33.28 9.59
CA ALA A 249 21.63 -34.68 9.72
C ALA A 249 22.68 -35.65 9.13
N GLY A 250 23.35 -35.28 8.02
CA GLY A 250 24.41 -36.06 7.40
C GLY A 250 25.67 -36.15 8.28
N ALA A 251 26.11 -35.04 8.89
CA ALA A 251 27.27 -35.03 9.79
C ALA A 251 27.01 -35.81 11.07
N GLY A 252 25.79 -35.77 11.61
CA GLY A 252 25.40 -36.55 12.80
C GLY A 252 25.39 -38.06 12.53
N ALA A 253 24.96 -38.51 11.36
CA ALA A 253 24.92 -39.91 10.96
C ALA A 253 26.34 -40.52 10.78
N LEU A 254 27.28 -39.74 10.23
CA LEU A 254 28.68 -40.16 10.08
C LEU A 254 29.41 -40.20 11.43
N ALA A 255 29.15 -39.27 12.32
CA ALA A 255 29.72 -39.29 13.69
C ALA A 255 29.22 -40.48 14.53
N ALA A 256 27.94 -40.84 14.40
CA ALA A 256 27.33 -41.96 15.10
C ALA A 256 27.84 -43.33 14.57
N SER A 257 28.11 -43.47 13.26
CA SER A 257 28.65 -44.67 12.67
C SER A 257 30.11 -44.88 13.03
N GLY A 258 30.91 -43.83 13.06
CA GLY A 258 32.32 -43.90 13.52
C GLY A 258 32.47 -44.26 14.98
N TYR A 259 31.58 -43.78 15.86
CA TYR A 259 31.57 -44.10 17.26
C TYR A 259 31.21 -45.56 17.52
N LYS A 260 30.24 -46.12 16.83
CA LYS A 260 29.88 -47.57 16.96
C LYS A 260 30.99 -48.50 16.46
N ARG A 261 31.76 -48.11 15.43
CA ARG A 261 32.88 -48.89 14.93
C ARG A 261 34.03 -48.94 15.94
N ARG A 262 34.43 -47.82 16.56
CA ARG A 262 35.47 -47.79 17.60
C ARG A 262 35.12 -48.60 18.87
N LYS A 263 33.86 -48.66 19.24
CA LYS A 263 33.43 -49.46 20.40
C LYS A 263 33.48 -50.98 20.14
N ARG A 264 33.30 -51.43 18.89
CA ARG A 264 33.47 -52.86 18.52
C ARG A 264 34.91 -53.29 18.46
N GLU A 265 35.84 -52.44 18.03
CA GLU A 265 37.28 -52.77 18.01
C GLU A 265 37.89 -52.79 19.40
N GLN A 266 37.41 -52.01 20.34
CA GLN A 266 37.91 -52.08 21.75
C GLN A 266 37.36 -53.26 22.55
N GLY A 267 36.23 -53.87 22.14
CA GLY A 267 35.69 -55.07 22.80
C GLY A 267 36.36 -56.39 22.35
N ALA A 268 37.11 -56.40 21.24
CA ALA A 268 37.77 -57.60 20.72
C ALA A 268 39.15 -57.92 21.31
N TRP A 269 39.65 -57.13 22.26
CA TRP A 269 40.97 -57.29 22.88
C TRP A 269 40.93 -57.64 24.39
N LYS A 270 39.80 -58.17 24.86
CA LYS A 270 39.67 -58.66 26.22
C LYS A 270 39.06 -60.06 26.20
N GLU A 271 39.81 -61.03 25.72
CA GLU A 271 39.79 -62.44 26.10
C GLU A 271 41.18 -63.04 25.85
#